data_25f32af0b28118e63ca4aa21874b90c8
#
_entry.id   25f32af0b28118e63ca4aa21874b90c8
#
_cell.length_a   1.000
_cell.length_b   1.000
_cell.length_c   1.000
_cell.angle_alpha   90.00
_cell.angle_beta   90.00
_cell.angle_gamma   90.00
#
_symmetry.space_group_name_H-M   'P 1'
#
loop_
_entity.id
_entity.type
_entity.pdbx_description
1 polymer ?
#
loop_
_entity_poly.entity_id
_entity_poly.type
_entity_poly.pdbx_seq_one_letter_code
_entity_poly.pdbx_strand_id
1 'polypeptide(L)'
;APASALILQPPKLPLLVIIEDKNFSILTEKKIRRNWEMQDVAKAFKMKGFNLDDNPKNIYKYSKYFFKEPCLLNINTNRIYWHSGAGKDSEKTFDRYKFEKKNLGHPADLIDLKIKKIIKQLWQKHLEK
;
A
#
# COMPACT_ATOMS: atom_id res chain seq x y z
N ALA A 1 15.49 7.80 -11.76
CA ALA A 1 16.50 8.80 -11.45
C ALA A 1 15.97 10.10 -10.82
N PRO A 2 14.83 10.73 -11.21
CA PRO A 2 14.43 11.99 -10.60
C PRO A 2 14.06 11.89 -9.11
N ALA A 3 13.47 10.78 -8.67
CA ALA A 3 13.07 10.62 -7.27
C ALA A 3 14.26 10.54 -6.30
N SER A 4 15.36 9.93 -6.70
CA SER A 4 16.57 9.84 -5.86
C SER A 4 17.23 11.20 -5.66
N ALA A 5 17.23 12.07 -6.66
CA ALA A 5 17.77 13.43 -6.54
C ALA A 5 16.97 14.29 -5.54
N LEU A 6 15.64 14.13 -5.51
CA LEU A 6 14.75 14.85 -4.59
C LEU A 6 14.94 14.42 -3.13
N ILE A 7 15.30 13.15 -2.89
CA ILE A 7 15.52 12.60 -1.55
C ILE A 7 16.84 13.10 -0.94
N LEU A 8 17.85 13.35 -1.78
CA LEU A 8 19.21 13.67 -1.35
C LEU A 8 19.47 15.17 -1.14
N GLN A 9 18.55 16.05 -1.55
CA GLN A 9 18.75 17.50 -1.45
C GLN A 9 18.16 18.08 -0.15
N PRO A 10 18.89 18.94 0.58
CA PRO A 10 18.31 19.85 1.56
C PRO A 10 17.61 21.04 0.82
N PRO A 11 16.46 21.55 1.32
CA PRO A 11 15.77 21.10 2.51
C PRO A 11 15.09 19.74 2.28
N LYS A 12 14.97 18.94 3.34
CA LYS A 12 14.31 17.61 3.28
C LYS A 12 12.87 17.78 2.81
N LEU A 13 12.59 17.31 1.62
CA LEU A 13 11.21 17.32 1.11
C LEU A 13 10.30 16.42 1.95
N PRO A 14 9.06 16.83 2.23
CA PRO A 14 8.08 16.00 2.92
C PRO A 14 7.56 14.91 1.97
N LEU A 15 8.39 13.90 1.70
CA LEU A 15 8.11 12.83 0.75
C LEU A 15 7.75 11.55 1.50
N LEU A 16 6.56 11.02 1.23
CA LEU A 16 6.13 9.71 1.68
C LEU A 16 6.20 8.71 0.51
N VAL A 17 7.07 7.72 0.62
CA VAL A 17 7.15 6.59 -0.33
C VAL A 17 6.42 5.41 0.28
N ILE A 18 5.38 4.93 -0.39
CA ILE A 18 4.63 3.74 0.02
C ILE A 18 4.93 2.62 -0.97
N ILE A 19 5.32 1.47 -0.43
CA ILE A 19 5.55 0.25 -1.19
C ILE A 19 4.57 -0.81 -0.68
N GLU A 20 3.73 -1.29 -1.56
CA GLU A 20 2.87 -2.46 -1.31
C GLU A 20 3.66 -3.74 -1.65
N ASP A 21 4.26 -4.33 -0.62
CA ASP A 21 5.05 -5.57 -0.75
C ASP A 21 4.14 -6.79 -0.61
N LYS A 22 3.73 -7.32 -1.74
CA LYS A 22 2.87 -8.51 -1.82
C LYS A 22 3.65 -9.83 -1.93
N ASN A 23 4.95 -9.80 -1.62
CA ASN A 23 5.87 -10.95 -1.69
C ASN A 23 6.07 -11.58 -3.08
N PHE A 24 5.46 -11.04 -4.12
CA PHE A 24 5.55 -11.56 -5.49
C PHE A 24 5.89 -10.47 -6.50
N SER A 25 6.71 -10.83 -7.48
CA SER A 25 6.85 -10.11 -8.73
C SER A 25 6.31 -11.01 -9.84
N ILE A 26 5.09 -10.72 -10.31
CA ILE A 26 4.28 -11.60 -11.15
C ILE A 26 4.05 -12.93 -10.43
N LEU A 27 4.83 -13.98 -10.69
CA LEU A 27 4.73 -15.30 -10.08
C LEU A 27 5.96 -15.68 -9.25
N THR A 28 7.01 -14.85 -9.24
CA THR A 28 8.26 -15.16 -8.56
C THR A 28 8.27 -14.57 -7.16
N GLU A 29 8.50 -15.40 -6.15
CA GLU A 29 8.60 -14.94 -4.77
C GLU A 29 9.79 -14.00 -4.54
N LYS A 30 9.61 -13.05 -3.64
CA LYS A 30 10.62 -12.05 -3.24
C LYS A 30 11.96 -12.69 -2.90
N LYS A 31 11.98 -13.77 -2.10
CA LYS A 31 13.19 -14.44 -1.64
C LYS A 31 14.07 -14.99 -2.77
N ILE A 32 13.49 -15.26 -3.94
CA ILE A 32 14.24 -15.73 -5.12
C ILE A 32 14.93 -14.57 -5.82
N ARG A 33 14.36 -13.36 -5.74
CA ARG A 33 14.79 -12.19 -6.50
C ARG A 33 15.68 -11.23 -5.73
N ARG A 34 15.56 -11.19 -4.40
CA ARG A 34 16.32 -10.27 -3.56
C ARG A 34 16.50 -10.83 -2.15
N ASN A 35 17.65 -10.53 -1.57
CA ASN A 35 18.03 -10.84 -0.19
C ASN A 35 18.12 -9.58 0.70
N TRP A 36 17.53 -8.47 0.28
CA TRP A 36 17.53 -7.20 0.97
C TRP A 36 16.11 -6.68 1.15
N GLU A 37 15.90 -5.83 2.13
CA GLU A 37 14.60 -5.24 2.44
C GLU A 37 14.53 -3.76 2.03
N MET A 38 13.31 -3.26 1.78
CA MET A 38 13.12 -1.86 1.37
C MET A 38 13.54 -0.86 2.44
N GLN A 39 13.45 -1.23 3.72
CA GLN A 39 13.99 -0.39 4.80
C GLN A 39 15.51 -0.23 4.75
N ASP A 40 16.24 -1.16 4.17
CA ASP A 40 17.69 -1.04 3.99
C ASP A 40 18.01 -0.06 2.87
N VAL A 41 17.19 -0.04 1.83
CA VAL A 41 17.25 1.00 0.79
C VAL A 41 17.00 2.38 1.41
N ALA A 42 15.97 2.51 2.24
CA ALA A 42 15.70 3.77 2.93
C ALA A 42 16.89 4.25 3.78
N LYS A 43 17.53 3.34 4.53
CA LYS A 43 18.75 3.65 5.31
C LYS A 43 19.90 4.13 4.42
N ALA A 44 20.12 3.49 3.27
CA ALA A 44 21.16 3.89 2.32
C ALA A 44 20.95 5.34 1.83
N PHE A 45 19.71 5.78 1.71
CA PHE A 45 19.33 7.16 1.38
C PHE A 45 19.18 8.08 2.60
N LYS A 46 19.55 7.64 3.80
CA LYS A 46 19.36 8.38 5.07
C LYS A 46 17.93 8.80 5.34
N MET A 47 16.97 8.01 4.85
CA MET A 47 15.54 8.17 5.10
C MET A 47 15.09 7.29 6.27
N LYS A 48 13.99 7.67 6.91
CA LYS A 48 13.28 6.74 7.81
C LYS A 48 12.58 5.67 6.99
N GLY A 49 12.89 4.40 7.27
CA GLY A 49 12.27 3.25 6.63
C GLY A 49 11.57 2.37 7.66
N PHE A 50 10.34 1.97 7.35
CA PHE A 50 9.53 1.11 8.21
C PHE A 50 8.99 -0.07 7.41
N ASN A 51 9.03 -1.26 8.03
CA ASN A 51 8.40 -2.46 7.49
C ASN A 51 7.18 -2.79 8.35
N LEU A 52 5.99 -2.77 7.75
CA LEU A 52 4.71 -2.85 8.43
C LEU A 52 3.84 -3.95 7.83
N ASP A 53 2.91 -4.44 8.62
CA ASP A 53 1.76 -5.18 8.10
C ASP A 53 0.71 -4.21 7.52
N ASP A 54 -0.28 -4.74 6.81
CA ASP A 54 -1.36 -3.98 6.20
C ASP A 54 -2.48 -3.58 7.18
N ASN A 55 -2.23 -3.67 8.50
CA ASN A 55 -3.19 -3.26 9.51
C ASN A 55 -3.29 -1.72 9.57
N PRO A 56 -4.47 -1.13 9.30
CA PRO A 56 -4.65 0.32 9.27
C PRO A 56 -4.24 1.01 10.57
N LYS A 57 -4.47 0.37 11.72
CA LYS A 57 -4.08 0.93 13.04
C LYS A 57 -2.57 1.00 13.18
N ASN A 58 -1.84 0.00 12.67
CA ASN A 58 -0.38 0.01 12.69
C ASN A 58 0.17 1.08 11.76
N ILE A 59 -0.37 1.19 10.54
CA ILE A 59 0.02 2.24 9.58
C ILE A 59 -0.22 3.62 10.20
N TYR A 60 -1.38 3.84 10.84
CA TYR A 60 -1.71 5.11 11.47
C TYR A 60 -0.72 5.55 12.56
N LYS A 61 -0.15 4.61 13.33
CA LYS A 61 0.86 4.93 14.36
C LYS A 61 2.09 5.66 13.78
N TYR A 62 2.38 5.45 12.51
CA TYR A 62 3.52 6.05 11.82
C TYR A 62 3.17 7.36 11.12
N SER A 63 1.90 7.77 11.11
CA SER A 63 1.44 9.02 10.47
C SER A 63 2.16 10.27 10.99
N LYS A 64 2.68 10.24 12.23
CA LYS A 64 3.49 11.31 12.80
C LYS A 64 4.77 11.64 12.02
N TYR A 65 5.24 10.73 11.16
CA TYR A 65 6.41 10.94 10.28
C TYR A 65 6.02 11.41 8.89
N PHE A 66 4.73 11.26 8.50
CA PHE A 66 4.28 11.62 7.17
C PHE A 66 4.43 13.12 6.93
N PHE A 67 4.93 13.47 5.76
CA PHE A 67 5.09 14.87 5.32
C PHE A 67 5.97 15.76 6.21
N LYS A 68 6.74 15.20 7.14
CA LYS A 68 7.71 15.95 7.95
C LYS A 68 9.13 15.84 7.41
N GLU A 69 9.47 14.68 6.95
CA GLU A 69 10.75 14.33 6.36
C GLU A 69 10.57 13.17 5.39
N PRO A 70 11.52 12.93 4.47
CA PRO A 70 11.42 11.77 3.59
C PRO A 70 11.32 10.49 4.41
N CYS A 71 10.25 9.71 4.18
CA CYS A 71 10.09 8.41 4.81
C CYS A 71 9.56 7.37 3.83
N LEU A 72 9.87 6.11 4.10
CA LEU A 72 9.45 4.97 3.31
C LEU A 72 8.68 4.00 4.19
N LEU A 73 7.48 3.63 3.75
CA LEU A 73 6.69 2.55 4.34
C LEU A 73 6.70 1.37 3.38
N ASN A 74 7.27 0.25 3.79
CA ASN A 74 7.09 -1.02 3.13
C ASN A 74 5.94 -1.75 3.83
N ILE A 75 4.80 -1.86 3.18
CA ILE A 75 3.59 -2.47 3.74
C ILE A 75 3.46 -3.87 3.15
N ASN A 76 3.58 -4.88 4.01
CA ASN A 76 3.38 -6.26 3.61
C ASN A 76 1.89 -6.51 3.39
N THR A 77 1.50 -6.72 2.14
CA THR A 77 0.12 -6.93 1.72
C THR A 77 -0.10 -8.34 1.19
N ASN A 78 -1.35 -8.77 1.14
CA ASN A 78 -1.72 -10.04 0.53
C ASN A 78 -2.33 -9.80 -0.84
N ARG A 79 -1.80 -10.48 -1.85
CA ARG A 79 -2.38 -10.47 -3.19
C ARG A 79 -3.52 -11.50 -3.25
N ILE A 80 -4.72 -11.05 -3.60
CA ILE A 80 -5.90 -11.90 -3.71
C ILE A 80 -6.09 -12.38 -5.15
N TYR A 81 -5.83 -11.49 -6.11
CA TYR A 81 -6.02 -11.76 -7.54
C TYR A 81 -4.69 -11.92 -8.26
N TRP A 82 -4.68 -12.67 -9.33
CA TRP A 82 -3.52 -12.78 -10.19
C TRP A 82 -3.02 -11.42 -10.68
N HIS A 83 -1.75 -11.37 -11.01
CA HIS A 83 -1.13 -10.15 -11.55
C HIS A 83 -1.83 -9.66 -12.83
N SER A 84 -2.24 -10.60 -13.67
CA SER A 84 -3.02 -10.35 -14.89
C SER A 84 -4.02 -11.48 -15.10
N GLY A 85 -5.23 -11.15 -15.56
CA GLY A 85 -6.31 -12.09 -15.77
C GLY A 85 -7.31 -12.17 -14.62
N ALA A 86 -8.29 -13.08 -14.73
CA ALA A 86 -9.44 -13.20 -13.84
C ALA A 86 -9.26 -14.21 -12.68
N GLY A 87 -8.08 -14.79 -12.52
CA GLY A 87 -7.83 -15.82 -11.51
C GLY A 87 -7.56 -15.23 -10.12
N LYS A 88 -7.65 -16.08 -9.10
CA LYS A 88 -7.21 -15.79 -7.72
C LYS A 88 -5.95 -16.58 -7.43
N ASP A 89 -5.03 -15.99 -6.63
CA ASP A 89 -3.81 -16.70 -6.22
C ASP A 89 -4.13 -17.85 -5.28
N SER A 90 -5.04 -17.65 -4.35
CA SER A 90 -5.51 -18.67 -3.42
C SER A 90 -6.83 -18.27 -2.80
N GLU A 91 -7.70 -19.22 -2.58
CA GLU A 91 -8.95 -19.01 -1.81
C GLU A 91 -8.70 -18.79 -0.32
N LYS A 92 -7.54 -19.25 0.19
CA LYS A 92 -7.13 -19.12 1.60
C LYS A 92 -6.33 -17.84 1.88
N THR A 93 -6.15 -16.97 0.89
CA THR A 93 -5.42 -15.71 1.10
C THR A 93 -6.19 -14.81 2.05
N PHE A 94 -5.50 -14.28 3.06
CA PHE A 94 -6.09 -13.34 4.01
C PHE A 94 -6.52 -12.06 3.29
N ASP A 95 -7.80 -11.72 3.42
CA ASP A 95 -8.40 -10.53 2.85
C ASP A 95 -8.60 -9.47 3.94
N ARG A 96 -7.70 -8.48 3.97
CA ARG A 96 -7.73 -7.39 4.94
C ARG A 96 -9.05 -6.61 4.89
N TYR A 97 -9.55 -6.30 3.71
CA TYR A 97 -10.79 -5.56 3.58
C TYR A 97 -11.98 -6.29 4.20
N LYS A 98 -12.13 -7.57 3.91
CA LYS A 98 -13.20 -8.39 4.51
C LYS A 98 -13.05 -8.50 6.02
N PHE A 99 -11.82 -8.65 6.50
CA PHE A 99 -11.54 -8.73 7.92
C PHE A 99 -11.94 -7.44 8.64
N GLU A 100 -11.49 -6.28 8.16
CA GLU A 100 -11.82 -5.00 8.77
C GLU A 100 -13.33 -4.68 8.66
N LYS A 101 -13.93 -5.00 7.53
CA LYS A 101 -15.38 -4.84 7.35
C LYS A 101 -16.18 -5.65 8.36
N LYS A 102 -15.78 -6.90 8.62
CA LYS A 102 -16.40 -7.74 9.65
C LYS A 102 -16.24 -7.16 11.05
N ASN A 103 -15.05 -6.65 11.37
CA ASN A 103 -14.76 -6.10 12.69
C ASN A 103 -15.51 -4.79 12.98
N LEU A 104 -15.68 -3.96 11.96
CA LEU A 104 -16.40 -2.67 12.07
C LEU A 104 -17.92 -2.85 12.01
N GLY A 105 -18.43 -3.94 11.42
CA GLY A 105 -19.84 -4.24 11.32
C GLY A 105 -20.65 -3.22 10.51
N HIS A 106 -21.88 -2.94 10.96
CA HIS A 106 -22.83 -2.08 10.25
C HIS A 106 -22.29 -0.69 9.78
N PRO A 107 -21.48 0.05 10.57
CA PRO A 107 -20.86 1.27 10.08
C PRO A 107 -20.04 1.09 8.80
N ALA A 108 -19.33 -0.03 8.67
CA ALA A 108 -18.57 -0.33 7.46
C ALA A 108 -19.47 -0.60 6.23
N ASP A 109 -20.62 -1.23 6.44
CA ASP A 109 -21.60 -1.46 5.37
C ASP A 109 -22.16 -0.14 4.82
N LEU A 110 -22.46 0.80 5.69
CA LEU A 110 -22.92 2.13 5.29
C LEU A 110 -21.88 2.89 4.48
N ILE A 111 -20.61 2.85 4.92
CA ILE A 111 -19.48 3.45 4.20
C ILE A 111 -19.32 2.80 2.84
N ASP A 112 -19.34 1.47 2.77
CA ASP A 112 -19.19 0.71 1.53
C ASP A 112 -20.28 1.08 0.51
N LEU A 113 -21.54 1.12 0.94
CA LEU A 113 -22.66 1.55 0.10
C LEU A 113 -22.49 2.98 -0.42
N LYS A 114 -22.08 3.91 0.44
CA LYS A 114 -21.81 5.29 0.05
C LYS A 114 -20.72 5.40 -1.00
N ILE A 115 -19.60 4.72 -0.79
CA ILE A 115 -18.46 4.72 -1.72
C ILE A 115 -18.84 4.10 -3.05
N LYS A 116 -19.54 2.95 -3.06
CA LYS A 116 -20.02 2.31 -4.28
C LYS A 116 -20.92 3.23 -5.10
N LYS A 117 -21.81 3.97 -4.44
CA LYS A 117 -22.67 4.97 -5.11
C LYS A 117 -21.83 6.07 -5.77
N ILE A 118 -20.85 6.62 -5.06
CA ILE A 118 -19.96 7.68 -5.57
C ILE A 118 -19.18 7.15 -6.78
N ILE A 119 -18.58 5.96 -6.68
CA ILE A 119 -17.81 5.36 -7.78
C ILE A 119 -18.70 5.15 -9.00
N LYS A 120 -19.91 4.62 -8.80
CA LYS A 120 -20.88 4.43 -9.91
C LYS A 120 -21.22 5.74 -10.61
N GLN A 121 -21.47 6.80 -9.86
CA GLN A 121 -21.76 8.12 -10.41
C GLN A 121 -20.58 8.71 -11.19
N LEU A 122 -19.37 8.61 -10.64
CA LEU A 122 -18.16 9.06 -11.31
C LEU A 122 -17.92 8.27 -12.61
N TRP A 123 -18.11 6.97 -12.58
CA TRP A 123 -17.95 6.10 -13.74
C TRP A 123 -18.94 6.47 -14.86
N GLN A 124 -20.23 6.61 -14.52
CA GLN A 124 -21.25 7.03 -15.49
C GLN A 124 -20.92 8.39 -16.12
N LYS A 125 -20.57 9.39 -15.31
CA LYS A 125 -20.17 10.71 -15.80
C LYS A 125 -19.01 10.68 -16.82
N HIS A 126 -18.11 9.71 -16.72
CA HIS A 126 -16.98 9.58 -17.63
C HIS A 126 -17.27 8.72 -18.87
N LEU A 127 -18.28 7.85 -18.80
CA LEU A 127 -18.71 7.06 -19.96
C LEU A 127 -19.65 7.84 -20.90
N GLU A 128 -20.33 8.87 -20.41
CA GLU A 128 -21.25 9.73 -21.18
C GLU A 128 -20.53 10.86 -21.92
N LYS A 129 -19.20 10.88 -21.93
CA LYS A 129 -18.34 11.78 -22.71
C LYS A 129 -17.76 11.06 -23.93
#